data_3b44327c88f341fa962b470907118b14
#
_entry.id   3b44327c88f341fa962b470907118b14
#
_cell.length_a   1.000
_cell.length_b   1.000
_cell.length_c   1.000
_cell.angle_alpha   90.00
_cell.angle_beta   90.00
_cell.angle_gamma   90.00
#
_symmetry.space_group_name_H-M   'P 1'
#
loop_
_entity.id
_entity.type
_entity.pdbx_description
1 polymer ?
#
loop_
_entity_poly.entity_id
_entity_poly.type
_entity_poly.pdbx_seq_one_letter_code
_entity_poly.pdbx_strand_id
1 'polypeptide(L)'
;YCANTGDMTSWTPHTGGIVGELYQDSKIVNCYSTGKMVPLGNGTTDFGGIAGTVWAGTEIRHCYFAGEMDLSQYTATTPYKRLGGLVGKVESGTPVFKNNYYTETANVDSCATNGTIAGTAESIDSMKTKEFYDKLTQNGGDYRFNPNGTPLLPEHKYPTAEETPRYYYSSATTAKDEGKTGSPKTIDAGVGMYAVSVVLSLTGMVYVGKKKS
;
A
#
# COMPACT_ATOMS: atom_id res chain seq x y z
N TYR A 1 9.70 -0.62 5.40
CA TYR A 1 10.04 -0.41 3.98
C TYR A 1 9.16 -1.31 3.12
N CYS A 2 8.22 -0.75 2.40
CA CYS A 2 7.39 -1.46 1.43
C CYS A 2 7.18 -0.56 0.20
N ALA A 3 7.09 -1.18 -0.96
CA ALA A 3 6.75 -0.49 -2.19
C ALA A 3 5.64 -1.24 -2.91
N ASN A 4 4.62 -0.52 -3.36
CA ASN A 4 3.60 -1.02 -4.26
C ASN A 4 3.65 -0.21 -5.56
N THR A 5 3.87 -0.89 -6.67
CA THR A 5 3.87 -0.28 -8.01
C THR A 5 2.73 -0.82 -8.88
N GLY A 6 1.93 -1.74 -8.35
CA GLY A 6 0.80 -2.33 -9.04
C GLY A 6 -0.48 -1.49 -8.90
N ASP A 7 -1.28 -1.49 -9.93
CA ASP A 7 -2.59 -0.85 -9.91
C ASP A 7 -3.56 -1.60 -9.00
N MET A 8 -4.44 -0.85 -8.35
CA MET A 8 -5.43 -1.37 -7.43
C MET A 8 -6.83 -0.87 -7.77
N THR A 9 -7.75 -1.79 -7.88
CA THR A 9 -9.19 -1.50 -8.00
C THR A 9 -9.91 -2.20 -6.86
N SER A 10 -10.68 -1.48 -6.06
CA SER A 10 -11.33 -2.05 -4.89
C SER A 10 -12.66 -1.40 -4.55
N TRP A 11 -13.56 -2.23 -4.04
CA TRP A 11 -14.86 -1.86 -3.46
C TRP A 11 -14.97 -2.34 -2.00
N THR A 12 -13.90 -2.96 -1.49
CA THR A 12 -13.88 -3.50 -0.11
C THR A 12 -13.60 -2.40 0.89
N PRO A 13 -14.11 -2.51 2.12
CA PRO A 13 -13.68 -1.65 3.22
C PRO A 13 -12.15 -1.72 3.43
N HIS A 14 -11.57 -0.62 3.91
CA HIS A 14 -10.16 -0.56 4.31
C HIS A 14 -9.16 -0.93 3.20
N THR A 15 -9.12 -0.13 2.14
CA THR A 15 -8.16 -0.31 1.05
C THR A 15 -7.07 0.76 1.12
N GLY A 16 -5.82 0.34 1.14
CA GLY A 16 -4.66 1.23 1.06
C GLY A 16 -3.56 0.66 0.18
N GLY A 17 -2.78 1.54 -0.43
CA GLY A 17 -1.69 1.15 -1.33
C GLY A 17 -0.62 0.28 -0.67
N ILE A 18 -0.46 0.38 0.65
CA ILE A 18 0.48 -0.42 1.45
C ILE A 18 -0.25 -1.31 2.45
N VAL A 19 -1.28 -0.79 3.12
CA VAL A 19 -2.03 -1.55 4.13
C VAL A 19 -3.51 -1.17 4.10
N GLY A 20 -4.40 -2.16 4.21
CA GLY A 20 -5.82 -1.91 4.34
C GLY A 20 -6.17 -1.26 5.68
N GLU A 21 -5.65 -1.80 6.77
CA GLU A 21 -5.91 -1.30 8.11
C GLU A 21 -4.64 -1.31 8.97
N LEU A 22 -4.32 -0.18 9.58
CA LEU A 22 -3.20 -0.02 10.49
C LEU A 22 -3.73 0.07 11.92
N TYR A 23 -3.55 -1.02 12.65
CA TYR A 23 -4.12 -1.18 13.99
C TYR A 23 -3.10 -0.80 15.07
N GLN A 24 -3.59 -0.50 16.26
CA GLN A 24 -2.91 0.00 17.46
C GLN A 24 -1.37 -0.22 17.52
N ASP A 25 -0.63 0.83 17.87
CA ASP A 25 0.83 0.84 18.08
C ASP A 25 1.68 0.39 16.86
N SER A 26 1.03 0.21 15.72
CA SER A 26 1.71 -0.16 14.47
C SER A 26 2.29 1.05 13.75
N LYS A 27 3.33 0.81 12.93
CA LYS A 27 4.04 1.88 12.21
C LYS A 27 4.27 1.51 10.75
N ILE A 28 4.11 2.51 9.90
CA ILE A 28 4.54 2.48 8.49
C ILE A 28 5.63 3.53 8.30
N VAL A 29 6.80 3.11 7.86
CA VAL A 29 7.96 3.99 7.72
C VAL A 29 8.66 3.69 6.40
N ASN A 30 9.03 4.75 5.66
CA ASN A 30 9.77 4.62 4.40
C ASN A 30 9.07 3.67 3.42
N CYS A 31 7.80 3.93 3.13
CA CYS A 31 6.99 3.14 2.21
C CYS A 31 6.39 4.02 1.12
N TYR A 32 6.18 3.46 -0.06
CA TYR A 32 5.51 4.21 -1.11
C TYR A 32 4.58 3.36 -1.96
N SER A 33 3.60 4.02 -2.57
CA SER A 33 2.75 3.43 -3.61
C SER A 33 2.72 4.35 -4.83
N THR A 34 2.86 3.78 -6.03
CA THR A 34 2.88 4.52 -7.31
C THR A 34 1.88 3.97 -8.32
N GLY A 35 1.23 2.87 -8.02
CA GLY A 35 0.18 2.30 -8.87
C GLY A 35 -1.06 3.19 -8.94
N LYS A 36 -1.81 3.06 -10.03
CA LYS A 36 -3.13 3.69 -10.17
C LYS A 36 -4.10 3.06 -9.17
N MET A 37 -4.85 3.89 -8.47
CA MET A 37 -5.85 3.46 -7.50
C MET A 37 -7.25 3.84 -7.96
N VAL A 38 -8.13 2.85 -8.08
CA VAL A 38 -9.51 3.00 -8.56
C VAL A 38 -10.48 2.59 -7.45
N PRO A 39 -10.95 3.54 -6.61
CA PRO A 39 -12.00 3.25 -5.66
C PRO A 39 -13.32 3.03 -6.39
N LEU A 40 -14.01 1.95 -6.04
CA LEU A 40 -15.34 1.64 -6.56
C LEU A 40 -16.41 1.93 -5.51
N GLY A 41 -17.63 2.26 -5.97
CA GLY A 41 -18.80 2.32 -5.10
C GLY A 41 -19.15 3.71 -4.59
N ASN A 42 -19.87 3.77 -3.48
CA ASN A 42 -20.64 4.94 -3.05
C ASN A 42 -20.15 5.61 -1.76
N GLY A 43 -18.88 5.44 -1.40
CA GLY A 43 -18.31 6.07 -0.20
C GLY A 43 -18.39 5.23 1.07
N THR A 44 -18.60 3.92 0.96
CA THR A 44 -18.53 3.00 2.11
C THR A 44 -17.13 2.41 2.32
N THR A 45 -16.22 2.65 1.40
CA THR A 45 -14.85 2.12 1.41
C THR A 45 -13.90 3.18 1.97
N ASP A 46 -13.14 2.83 3.00
CA ASP A 46 -12.03 3.66 3.49
C ASP A 46 -10.84 3.42 2.57
N PHE A 47 -10.54 4.40 1.72
CA PHE A 47 -9.60 4.24 0.62
C PHE A 47 -8.50 5.31 0.71
N GLY A 48 -7.24 4.87 0.81
CA GLY A 48 -6.10 5.77 0.92
C GLY A 48 -4.88 5.32 0.12
N GLY A 49 -4.10 6.28 -0.36
CA GLY A 49 -2.89 6.01 -1.15
C GLY A 49 -1.85 5.16 -0.42
N ILE A 50 -1.83 5.20 0.92
CA ILE A 50 -0.93 4.41 1.78
C ILE A 50 -1.74 3.48 2.69
N ALA A 51 -2.71 3.98 3.43
CA ALA A 51 -3.51 3.20 4.36
C ALA A 51 -5.00 3.46 4.18
N GLY A 52 -5.83 2.42 4.22
CA GLY A 52 -7.28 2.57 4.20
C GLY A 52 -7.79 3.17 5.50
N THR A 53 -7.56 2.49 6.61
CA THR A 53 -7.96 2.93 7.95
C THR A 53 -6.80 2.90 8.92
N VAL A 54 -6.73 3.89 9.81
CA VAL A 54 -5.73 3.95 10.87
C VAL A 54 -6.37 4.17 12.24
N TRP A 55 -5.77 3.59 13.27
CA TRP A 55 -6.25 3.61 14.65
C TRP A 55 -5.34 4.42 15.57
N ALA A 56 -5.78 4.61 16.80
CA ALA A 56 -5.01 5.26 17.84
C ALA A 56 -3.62 4.62 18.05
N GLY A 57 -2.61 5.42 18.38
CA GLY A 57 -1.25 4.97 18.64
C GLY A 57 -0.44 4.59 17.39
N THR A 58 -1.03 4.68 16.21
CA THR A 58 -0.32 4.37 14.96
C THR A 58 0.56 5.52 14.49
N GLU A 59 1.59 5.20 13.70
CA GLU A 59 2.50 6.19 13.10
C GLU A 59 2.72 5.89 11.62
N ILE A 60 2.58 6.92 10.76
CA ILE A 60 2.97 6.88 9.35
C ILE A 60 3.97 8.02 9.12
N ARG A 61 5.17 7.68 8.66
CA ARG A 61 6.21 8.67 8.42
C ARG A 61 7.09 8.36 7.22
N HIS A 62 7.56 9.42 6.57
CA HIS A 62 8.40 9.33 5.37
C HIS A 62 7.79 8.41 4.31
N CYS A 63 6.49 8.53 4.10
CA CYS A 63 5.75 7.75 3.13
C CYS A 63 5.20 8.65 2.03
N TYR A 64 5.08 8.10 0.82
CA TYR A 64 4.43 8.86 -0.23
C TYR A 64 3.58 8.00 -1.16
N PHE A 65 2.52 8.61 -1.67
CA PHE A 65 1.70 8.10 -2.76
C PHE A 65 1.93 8.96 -4.00
N ALA A 66 2.49 8.38 -5.05
CA ALA A 66 2.76 9.04 -6.33
C ALA A 66 2.01 8.38 -7.49
N GLY A 67 0.89 7.75 -7.20
CA GLY A 67 -0.02 7.18 -8.18
C GLY A 67 -1.13 8.15 -8.59
N GLU A 68 -1.90 7.75 -9.58
CA GLU A 68 -3.17 8.38 -9.93
C GLU A 68 -4.30 7.82 -9.07
N MET A 69 -5.15 8.69 -8.52
CA MET A 69 -6.42 8.28 -7.92
C MET A 69 -7.56 8.53 -8.88
N ASP A 70 -8.02 7.48 -9.55
CA ASP A 70 -9.08 7.55 -10.56
C ASP A 70 -10.46 7.43 -9.92
N LEU A 71 -11.16 8.54 -9.85
CA LEU A 71 -12.48 8.65 -9.24
C LEU A 71 -13.64 8.41 -10.22
N SER A 72 -13.36 8.00 -11.45
CA SER A 72 -14.39 7.85 -12.49
C SER A 72 -15.51 6.87 -12.14
N GLN A 73 -15.22 5.91 -11.26
CA GLN A 73 -16.16 4.90 -10.78
C GLN A 73 -16.60 5.10 -9.31
N TYR A 74 -16.22 6.22 -8.71
CA TYR A 74 -16.58 6.55 -7.33
C TYR A 74 -17.77 7.49 -7.30
N THR A 75 -18.92 6.98 -6.85
CA THR A 75 -20.22 7.70 -6.94
C THR A 75 -20.61 8.45 -5.67
N ALA A 76 -19.72 8.50 -4.67
CA ALA A 76 -19.99 9.26 -3.45
C ALA A 76 -20.01 10.78 -3.71
N THR A 77 -20.81 11.48 -2.93
CA THR A 77 -20.88 12.95 -2.97
C THR A 77 -19.68 13.57 -2.28
N THR A 78 -19.16 14.67 -2.83
CA THR A 78 -18.12 15.48 -2.20
C THR A 78 -18.64 16.29 -1.01
N PRO A 79 -17.84 16.55 0.05
CA PRO A 79 -16.48 16.06 0.26
C PRO A 79 -16.46 14.55 0.55
N TYR A 80 -15.45 13.88 0.03
CA TYR A 80 -15.32 12.42 0.18
C TYR A 80 -14.92 12.07 1.62
N LYS A 81 -15.86 11.50 2.37
CA LYS A 81 -15.67 11.23 3.80
C LYS A 81 -14.81 10.00 4.12
N ARG A 82 -14.47 9.20 3.10
CA ARG A 82 -13.76 7.93 3.25
C ARG A 82 -12.64 7.74 2.23
N LEU A 83 -12.29 8.81 1.51
CA LEU A 83 -11.28 8.81 0.48
C LEU A 83 -10.23 9.86 0.80
N GLY A 84 -8.99 9.45 1.02
CA GLY A 84 -7.86 10.31 1.29
C GLY A 84 -6.65 10.02 0.42
N GLY A 85 -5.89 11.03 0.06
CA GLY A 85 -4.68 10.90 -0.74
C GLY A 85 -3.62 10.01 -0.09
N LEU A 86 -3.59 9.96 1.25
CA LEU A 86 -2.71 9.06 2.02
C LEU A 86 -3.51 8.08 2.87
N VAL A 87 -4.52 8.56 3.59
CA VAL A 87 -5.28 7.78 4.57
C VAL A 87 -6.77 7.96 4.31
N GLY A 88 -7.48 6.85 4.11
CA GLY A 88 -8.92 6.87 3.90
C GLY A 88 -9.68 7.34 5.13
N LYS A 89 -9.32 6.87 6.32
CA LYS A 89 -10.00 7.23 7.57
C LYS A 89 -9.11 7.09 8.79
N VAL A 90 -9.26 7.99 9.76
CA VAL A 90 -8.86 7.77 11.15
C VAL A 90 -10.07 7.25 11.92
N GLU A 91 -9.99 6.00 12.41
CA GLU A 91 -11.10 5.37 13.13
C GLU A 91 -11.21 5.87 14.56
N SER A 92 -10.07 6.05 15.22
CA SER A 92 -10.07 6.57 16.61
C SER A 92 -8.72 7.19 16.98
N GLY A 93 -8.74 8.04 18.01
CA GLY A 93 -7.56 8.62 18.63
C GLY A 93 -6.80 9.59 17.73
N THR A 94 -5.51 9.75 18.01
CA THR A 94 -4.63 10.69 17.31
C THR A 94 -3.42 9.93 16.77
N PRO A 95 -3.47 9.44 15.54
CA PRO A 95 -2.29 8.89 14.85
C PRO A 95 -1.21 9.95 14.65
N VAL A 96 0.03 9.51 14.53
CA VAL A 96 1.16 10.39 14.24
C VAL A 96 1.50 10.35 12.76
N PHE A 97 1.44 11.51 12.11
CA PHE A 97 1.80 11.67 10.69
C PHE A 97 2.99 12.62 10.58
N LYS A 98 4.06 12.18 9.90
CA LYS A 98 5.28 12.99 9.74
C LYS A 98 5.89 12.80 8.36
N ASN A 99 6.14 13.91 7.68
CA ASN A 99 6.90 13.93 6.43
C ASN A 99 6.35 12.97 5.37
N ASN A 100 5.02 13.01 5.17
CA ASN A 100 4.32 12.21 4.18
C ASN A 100 3.82 13.09 3.04
N TYR A 101 3.74 12.52 1.83
CA TYR A 101 3.35 13.24 0.63
C TYR A 101 2.40 12.42 -0.23
N TYR A 102 1.55 13.10 -1.01
CA TYR A 102 0.64 12.42 -1.93
C TYR A 102 0.42 13.25 -3.19
N THR A 103 0.15 12.57 -4.30
CA THR A 103 -0.22 13.24 -5.56
C THR A 103 -1.51 14.00 -5.39
N GLU A 104 -1.47 15.29 -5.71
CA GLU A 104 -2.66 16.13 -5.67
C GLU A 104 -3.77 15.57 -6.56
N THR A 105 -4.94 15.42 -5.98
CA THR A 105 -6.16 15.00 -6.67
C THR A 105 -7.30 15.92 -6.26
N ALA A 106 -8.05 16.43 -7.22
CA ALA A 106 -9.11 17.38 -6.97
C ALA A 106 -10.14 16.83 -5.96
N ASN A 107 -10.46 17.62 -4.94
CA ASN A 107 -11.40 17.30 -3.85
C ASN A 107 -10.99 16.10 -2.97
N VAL A 108 -9.72 15.71 -2.98
CA VAL A 108 -9.20 14.66 -2.12
C VAL A 108 -8.18 15.25 -1.15
N ASP A 109 -8.50 15.28 0.13
CA ASP A 109 -7.58 15.67 1.19
C ASP A 109 -6.58 14.55 1.51
N SER A 110 -5.53 14.85 2.26
CA SER A 110 -4.55 13.84 2.70
C SER A 110 -5.18 12.72 3.53
N CYS A 111 -6.22 13.06 4.29
CA CYS A 111 -7.05 12.12 5.06
C CYS A 111 -8.50 12.57 4.99
N ALA A 112 -9.42 11.63 4.80
CA ALA A 112 -10.85 11.94 4.75
C ALA A 112 -11.47 12.27 6.12
N THR A 113 -10.79 12.00 7.22
CA THR A 113 -11.25 12.40 8.56
C THR A 113 -11.05 13.89 8.75
N ASN A 114 -12.15 14.60 8.96
CA ASN A 114 -12.17 16.04 9.06
C ASN A 114 -11.15 16.59 10.06
N GLY A 115 -10.38 17.59 9.64
CA GLY A 115 -9.34 18.25 10.44
C GLY A 115 -8.04 17.44 10.62
N THR A 116 -7.94 16.25 10.03
CA THR A 116 -6.71 15.46 10.06
C THR A 116 -5.85 15.73 8.83
N ILE A 117 -4.60 16.11 9.05
CA ILE A 117 -3.59 16.29 8.00
C ILE A 117 -2.61 15.11 8.07
N ALA A 118 -2.73 14.17 7.14
CA ALA A 118 -1.83 13.01 7.08
C ALA A 118 -0.56 13.28 6.26
N GLY A 119 -0.54 14.31 5.43
CA GLY A 119 0.61 14.69 4.62
C GLY A 119 0.35 15.88 3.70
N THR A 120 1.33 16.18 2.86
CA THR A 120 1.34 17.33 1.95
C THR A 120 1.04 16.90 0.52
N ALA A 121 0.16 17.62 -0.16
CA ALA A 121 -0.09 17.43 -1.59
C ALA A 121 1.10 17.94 -2.42
N GLU A 122 1.48 17.19 -3.43
CA GLU A 122 2.53 17.54 -4.38
C GLU A 122 2.08 17.14 -5.79
N SER A 123 2.52 17.87 -6.82
CA SER A 123 2.32 17.40 -8.19
C SER A 123 3.22 16.20 -8.47
N ILE A 124 2.79 15.31 -9.37
CA ILE A 124 3.62 14.16 -9.77
C ILE A 124 4.97 14.59 -10.36
N ASP A 125 5.04 15.75 -11.02
CA ASP A 125 6.28 16.26 -11.57
C ASP A 125 7.21 16.82 -10.48
N SER A 126 6.66 17.46 -9.44
CA SER A 126 7.42 17.82 -8.24
C SER A 126 8.04 16.59 -7.59
N MET A 127 7.30 15.50 -7.45
CA MET A 127 7.78 14.27 -6.82
C MET A 127 8.93 13.56 -7.56
N LYS A 128 9.20 13.92 -8.82
CA LYS A 128 10.35 13.41 -9.60
C LYS A 128 11.62 14.23 -9.44
N THR A 129 11.58 15.31 -8.67
CA THR A 129 12.70 16.25 -8.54
C THR A 129 13.65 15.88 -7.40
N LYS A 130 14.90 16.40 -7.51
CA LYS A 130 15.86 16.29 -6.41
C LYS A 130 15.36 17.02 -5.15
N GLU A 131 14.65 18.14 -5.33
CA GLU A 131 14.08 18.89 -4.21
C GLU A 131 13.07 18.05 -3.41
N PHE A 132 12.20 17.32 -4.08
CA PHE A 132 11.28 16.42 -3.41
C PHE A 132 12.02 15.30 -2.68
N TYR A 133 13.03 14.69 -3.31
CA TYR A 133 13.86 13.69 -2.64
C TYR A 133 14.48 14.26 -1.35
N ASP A 134 15.01 15.48 -1.38
CA ASP A 134 15.61 16.12 -0.21
C ASP A 134 14.56 16.40 0.89
N LYS A 135 13.35 16.83 0.53
CA LYS A 135 12.23 16.97 1.46
C LYS A 135 11.87 15.62 2.12
N LEU A 136 11.71 14.58 1.31
CA LEU A 136 11.28 13.25 1.78
C LEU A 136 12.32 12.61 2.72
N THR A 137 13.60 12.83 2.48
CA THR A 137 14.69 12.25 3.27
C THR A 137 15.08 13.06 4.50
N GLN A 138 14.55 14.26 4.69
CA GLN A 138 14.78 15.03 5.90
C GLN A 138 14.32 14.26 7.15
N ASN A 139 15.08 14.40 8.24
CA ASN A 139 14.75 13.82 9.55
C ASN A 139 14.57 12.28 9.56
N GLY A 140 15.32 11.58 8.72
CA GLY A 140 15.42 10.12 8.77
C GLY A 140 14.62 9.37 7.70
N GLY A 141 14.18 10.02 6.65
CA GLY A 141 13.70 9.33 5.46
C GLY A 141 14.84 8.58 4.77
N ASP A 142 14.62 7.34 4.40
CA ASP A 142 15.63 6.46 3.80
C ASP A 142 15.20 6.02 2.40
N TYR A 143 15.63 6.81 1.42
CA TYR A 143 15.36 6.63 -0.01
C TYR A 143 16.61 6.87 -0.82
N ARG A 144 16.66 6.35 -2.04
CA ARG A 144 17.66 6.73 -3.03
C ARG A 144 17.05 7.66 -4.09
N PHE A 145 17.83 8.62 -4.55
CA PHE A 145 17.40 9.48 -5.62
C PHE A 145 17.27 8.70 -6.93
N ASN A 146 16.17 8.96 -7.65
CA ASN A 146 15.93 8.39 -8.97
C ASN A 146 15.84 9.53 -10.01
N PRO A 147 16.84 9.71 -10.89
CA PRO A 147 16.83 10.79 -11.87
C PRO A 147 15.75 10.65 -12.94
N ASN A 148 15.14 9.46 -13.06
CA ASN A 148 14.14 9.16 -14.08
C ASN A 148 12.71 9.02 -13.51
N GLY A 149 12.50 9.35 -12.25
CA GLY A 149 11.17 9.18 -11.63
C GLY A 149 11.17 9.56 -10.16
N THR A 150 10.18 9.07 -9.45
CA THR A 150 10.05 9.28 -8.00
C THR A 150 11.13 8.55 -7.21
N PRO A 151 11.47 9.01 -5.99
CA PRO A 151 12.46 8.34 -5.13
C PRO A 151 12.14 6.85 -4.94
N LEU A 152 13.17 6.03 -4.84
CA LEU A 152 13.04 4.58 -4.65
C LEU A 152 13.59 4.18 -3.28
N LEU A 153 13.18 3.01 -2.78
CA LEU A 153 13.81 2.43 -1.60
C LEU A 153 15.30 2.12 -1.89
N PRO A 154 16.17 2.14 -0.88
CA PRO A 154 17.56 1.72 -1.03
C PRO A 154 17.67 0.30 -1.61
N GLU A 155 18.65 0.03 -2.44
CA GLU A 155 18.80 -1.26 -3.13
C GLU A 155 18.84 -2.46 -2.17
N HIS A 156 19.48 -2.30 -1.03
CA HIS A 156 19.54 -3.35 0.01
C HIS A 156 18.19 -3.66 0.67
N LYS A 157 17.15 -2.88 0.38
CA LYS A 157 15.78 -3.10 0.87
C LYS A 157 14.89 -3.83 -0.14
N TYR A 158 15.35 -3.97 -1.37
CA TYR A 158 14.67 -4.81 -2.34
C TYR A 158 15.25 -6.22 -2.30
N PRO A 159 14.42 -7.26 -2.19
CA PRO A 159 14.88 -8.62 -2.46
C PRO A 159 15.42 -8.67 -3.89
N THR A 160 16.56 -9.32 -4.10
CA THR A 160 17.05 -9.58 -5.46
C THR A 160 16.07 -10.51 -6.20
N ALA A 161 16.13 -10.53 -7.53
CA ALA A 161 15.28 -11.42 -8.32
C ALA A 161 15.46 -12.91 -7.95
N GLU A 162 16.61 -13.27 -7.38
CA GLU A 162 16.92 -14.61 -6.88
C GLU A 162 16.32 -14.87 -5.48
N GLU A 163 16.14 -13.81 -4.69
CA GLU A 163 15.57 -13.89 -3.34
C GLU A 163 14.06 -13.74 -3.31
N THR A 164 13.47 -13.28 -4.43
CA THR A 164 12.01 -13.12 -4.54
C THR A 164 11.44 -14.47 -5.00
N PRO A 165 10.71 -15.21 -4.15
CA PRO A 165 9.99 -16.38 -4.61
C PRO A 165 9.02 -15.96 -5.69
N ARG A 166 9.23 -16.41 -6.91
CA ARG A 166 8.27 -16.16 -8.00
C ARG A 166 7.10 -17.11 -7.83
N TYR A 167 6.07 -16.64 -7.14
CA TYR A 167 4.80 -17.35 -7.13
C TYR A 167 4.10 -17.09 -8.46
N TYR A 168 4.27 -18.00 -9.39
CA TYR A 168 3.39 -18.05 -10.53
C TYR A 168 2.04 -18.61 -10.04
N TYR A 169 1.04 -17.77 -9.93
CA TYR A 169 -0.31 -18.28 -10.12
C TYR A 169 -0.39 -18.73 -11.58
N SER A 170 -0.20 -19.99 -11.85
CA SER A 170 -0.77 -20.53 -13.05
C SER A 170 -2.27 -20.28 -12.91
N SER A 171 -2.81 -19.35 -13.68
CA SER A 171 -4.25 -19.33 -13.92
C SER A 171 -4.63 -20.78 -14.14
N ALA A 172 -5.48 -21.33 -13.28
CA ALA A 172 -5.95 -22.69 -13.41
C ALA A 172 -6.66 -22.81 -14.77
N THR A 173 -5.86 -23.09 -15.78
CA THR A 173 -6.39 -23.71 -16.99
C THR A 173 -6.90 -25.04 -16.51
N THR A 174 -8.21 -25.12 -16.30
CA THR A 174 -9.04 -26.32 -16.24
C THR A 174 -8.22 -27.61 -16.19
N ALA A 175 -7.67 -27.94 -15.00
CA ALA A 175 -7.32 -29.30 -14.71
C ALA A 175 -8.64 -30.07 -14.68
N LYS A 176 -8.85 -30.96 -15.63
CA LYS A 176 -9.91 -31.96 -15.54
C LYS A 176 -9.79 -32.61 -14.19
N ASP A 177 -10.87 -32.51 -13.43
CA ASP A 177 -11.05 -33.15 -12.15
C ASP A 177 -10.93 -34.67 -12.31
N GLU A 178 -9.72 -35.20 -12.02
CA GLU A 178 -9.57 -36.60 -11.74
C GLU A 178 -9.52 -36.72 -10.21
N GLY A 179 -10.70 -36.93 -9.65
CA GLY A 179 -11.07 -37.19 -8.28
C GLY A 179 -9.98 -37.68 -7.33
N LYS A 180 -9.22 -36.75 -6.74
CA LYS A 180 -8.44 -36.98 -5.51
C LYS A 180 -8.62 -35.82 -4.56
N THR A 181 -9.43 -36.07 -3.54
CA THR A 181 -9.49 -35.28 -2.32
C THR A 181 -8.12 -35.30 -1.65
N GLY A 182 -7.32 -34.27 -1.89
CA GLY A 182 -6.03 -34.04 -1.24
C GLY A 182 -5.84 -32.55 -1.04
N SER A 183 -5.52 -32.15 0.19
CA SER A 183 -5.08 -30.78 0.49
C SER A 183 -3.98 -30.33 -0.48
N PRO A 184 -3.88 -29.05 -0.85
CA PRO A 184 -2.84 -28.55 -1.73
C PRO A 184 -1.48 -28.99 -1.21
N LYS A 185 -0.71 -29.72 -2.01
CA LYS A 185 0.66 -30.09 -1.64
C LYS A 185 1.51 -28.82 -1.59
N THR A 186 2.08 -28.54 -0.44
CA THR A 186 3.16 -27.57 -0.29
C THR A 186 4.31 -28.01 -1.17
N ILE A 187 4.73 -27.21 -2.13
CA ILE A 187 5.90 -27.51 -2.95
C ILE A 187 7.12 -27.35 -2.06
N ASP A 188 7.75 -28.48 -1.77
CA ASP A 188 9.01 -28.55 -1.03
C ASP A 188 10.16 -28.33 -2.03
N ALA A 189 10.63 -27.08 -2.12
CA ALA A 189 11.86 -26.77 -2.82
C ALA A 189 12.99 -26.80 -1.77
N GLY A 190 13.60 -27.96 -1.62
CA GLY A 190 14.68 -28.17 -0.67
C GLY A 190 15.80 -27.17 -0.83
N VAL A 191 15.92 -26.31 0.11
CA VAL A 191 17.04 -25.67 0.77
C VAL A 191 16.49 -24.49 1.59
N GLY A 192 16.49 -24.59 2.94
CA GLY A 192 16.24 -23.47 3.86
C GLY A 192 14.83 -22.87 3.76
N MET A 193 13.85 -23.55 4.28
CA MET A 193 12.44 -23.30 4.04
C MET A 193 11.88 -22.04 4.67
N TYR A 194 11.37 -21.19 3.83
CA TYR A 194 10.35 -20.23 4.20
C TYR A 194 8.99 -20.74 3.68
N ALA A 195 8.09 -21.14 4.54
CA ALA A 195 6.72 -21.36 4.12
C ALA A 195 6.04 -20.00 4.08
N VAL A 196 5.73 -19.54 2.90
CA VAL A 196 4.87 -18.40 2.71
C VAL A 196 3.46 -18.91 2.60
N SER A 197 2.67 -18.73 3.62
CA SER A 197 1.24 -18.92 3.53
C SER A 197 0.65 -17.61 3.01
N VAL A 198 0.35 -17.55 1.73
CA VAL A 198 -0.45 -16.48 1.18
C VAL A 198 -1.89 -16.82 1.53
N VAL A 199 -2.40 -16.27 2.59
CA VAL A 199 -3.83 -16.22 2.79
C VAL A 199 -4.33 -15.00 2.02
N LEU A 200 -4.76 -15.22 0.79
CA LEU A 200 -5.66 -14.28 0.14
C LEU A 200 -6.96 -14.31 0.92
N SER A 201 -7.04 -13.54 1.99
CA SER A 201 -8.35 -13.11 2.45
C SER A 201 -8.95 -12.29 1.30
N LEU A 202 -10.25 -12.20 1.23
CA LEU A 202 -10.97 -11.27 0.34
C LEU A 202 -10.52 -9.80 0.51
N THR A 203 -9.55 -9.56 1.39
CA THR A 203 -8.91 -8.29 1.72
C THR A 203 -7.47 -8.16 1.19
N GLY A 204 -6.95 -9.12 0.43
CA GLY A 204 -5.63 -9.00 -0.24
C GLY A 204 -4.40 -9.07 0.67
N MET A 205 -4.47 -9.68 1.84
CA MET A 205 -3.31 -9.85 2.70
C MET A 205 -2.46 -11.07 2.31
N VAL A 206 -1.16 -10.86 2.15
CA VAL A 206 -0.15 -11.91 1.94
C VAL A 206 0.53 -12.22 3.26
N TYR A 207 0.44 -13.44 3.73
CA TYR A 207 1.11 -13.89 4.94
C TYR A 207 2.30 -14.80 4.62
N VAL A 208 3.48 -14.44 5.12
CA VAL A 208 4.72 -15.20 4.92
C VAL A 208 5.19 -15.81 6.22
N GLY A 209 5.26 -17.12 6.31
CA GLY A 209 5.74 -17.83 7.48
C GLY A 209 7.01 -18.66 7.22
N LYS A 210 7.88 -18.74 8.20
CA LYS A 210 9.10 -19.56 8.17
C LYS A 210 8.85 -20.90 8.86
N LYS A 211 9.12 -22.02 8.19
CA LYS A 211 9.11 -23.34 8.81
C LYS A 211 10.54 -23.77 9.16
N LYS A 212 10.80 -24.07 10.43
CA LYS A 212 12.03 -24.76 10.83
C LYS A 212 11.94 -26.24 10.47
N SER A 213 12.97 -26.73 9.84
CA SER A 213 13.19 -28.15 9.67
C SER A 213 13.64 -28.78 10.98
#